data_71eb1d9423d8fb97a30fca7a6344012d
#
_entry.id   71eb1d9423d8fb97a30fca7a6344012d
#
_cell.length_a   1.000
_cell.length_b   1.000
_cell.length_c   1.000
_cell.angle_alpha   90.00
_cell.angle_beta   90.00
_cell.angle_gamma   90.00
#
_symmetry.space_group_name_H-M   'P 1'
#
loop_
_entity.id
_entity.type
_entity.pdbx_description
1 polymer ?
#
loop_
_entity_poly.entity_id
_entity_poly.type
_entity_poly.pdbx_seq_one_letter_code
_entity_poly.pdbx_strand_id
1 'polypeptide(L)'
;MRIIICDDDPVFLDEMSERIQTYFEKQGSDVTIKTVMDGNELLRMLGNYPADAVFLDIDMPGINGFETAGAVKKQYPDCILVFCSCHNELVYDSFEYEPFWFLCKSNAEEKTGMVLDKIVLKLIAGQREYAVRTKDRIIRVRYSDLLYAEVEKHKVRLHLQDDAVEFRGRLADTAGELEQHGFVRINSGCVVNLEW
;
A
#
# COMPACT_ATOMS: atom_id res chain seq x y z
N MET A 1 -1.60 6.22 -11.33
CA MET A 1 -1.34 4.96 -10.59
C MET A 1 -0.45 4.06 -11.43
N ARG A 2 0.47 3.30 -10.81
CA ARG A 2 1.40 2.38 -11.49
C ARG A 2 1.13 0.96 -11.01
N ILE A 3 0.81 0.07 -11.93
CA ILE A 3 0.50 -1.34 -11.63
C ILE A 3 1.44 -2.24 -12.43
N ILE A 4 1.94 -3.30 -11.80
CA ILE A 4 2.63 -4.38 -12.49
C ILE A 4 1.79 -5.65 -12.34
N ILE A 5 1.64 -6.39 -13.44
CA ILE A 5 1.00 -7.71 -13.45
C ILE A 5 2.10 -8.72 -13.76
N CYS A 6 2.23 -9.73 -12.91
CA CYS A 6 3.22 -10.80 -13.05
C CYS A 6 2.51 -12.14 -13.15
N ASP A 7 2.59 -12.78 -14.31
CA ASP A 7 1.91 -14.04 -14.62
C ASP A 7 2.61 -14.70 -15.81
N ASP A 8 2.76 -16.01 -15.82
CA ASP A 8 3.38 -16.72 -16.95
C ASP A 8 2.38 -17.02 -18.09
N ASP A 9 1.10 -16.74 -17.89
CA ASP A 9 0.06 -16.83 -18.92
C ASP A 9 -0.12 -15.48 -19.65
N PRO A 10 0.34 -15.34 -20.90
CA PRO A 10 0.20 -14.11 -21.68
C PRO A 10 -1.26 -13.72 -21.94
N VAL A 11 -2.17 -14.69 -22.01
CA VAL A 11 -3.60 -14.41 -22.22
C VAL A 11 -4.18 -13.72 -20.99
N PHE A 12 -3.86 -14.23 -19.80
CA PHE A 12 -4.29 -13.59 -18.55
C PHE A 12 -3.68 -12.20 -18.37
N LEU A 13 -2.40 -11.99 -18.75
CA LEU A 13 -1.75 -10.68 -18.73
C LEU A 13 -2.51 -9.65 -19.59
N ASP A 14 -2.87 -10.03 -20.82
CA ASP A 14 -3.59 -9.14 -21.74
C ASP A 14 -5.00 -8.84 -21.21
N GLU A 15 -5.76 -9.86 -20.79
CA GLU A 15 -7.12 -9.68 -20.26
C GLU A 15 -7.13 -8.83 -18.99
N MET A 16 -6.21 -9.05 -18.06
CA MET A 16 -6.14 -8.31 -16.81
C MET A 16 -5.72 -6.86 -17.08
N SER A 17 -4.79 -6.65 -18.01
CA SER A 17 -4.37 -5.29 -18.42
C SER A 17 -5.53 -4.51 -19.02
N GLU A 18 -6.32 -5.12 -19.91
CA GLU A 18 -7.52 -4.50 -20.51
C GLU A 18 -8.57 -4.15 -19.43
N ARG A 19 -8.83 -5.07 -18.48
CA ARG A 19 -9.79 -4.83 -17.39
C ARG A 19 -9.37 -3.66 -16.51
N ILE A 20 -8.10 -3.59 -16.13
CA ILE A 20 -7.54 -2.51 -15.31
C ILE A 20 -7.60 -1.19 -16.09
N GLN A 21 -7.17 -1.18 -17.34
CA GLN A 21 -7.21 -0.01 -18.19
C GLN A 21 -8.63 0.53 -18.33
N THR A 22 -9.60 -0.34 -18.65
CA THR A 22 -11.02 0.01 -18.78
C THR A 22 -11.60 0.57 -17.48
N TYR A 23 -11.21 0.01 -16.32
CA TYR A 23 -11.65 0.53 -15.03
C TYR A 23 -11.21 1.98 -14.83
N PHE A 24 -9.94 2.31 -15.04
CA PHE A 24 -9.41 3.66 -14.84
C PHE A 24 -9.94 4.66 -15.87
N GLU A 25 -10.13 4.26 -17.11
CA GLU A 25 -10.78 5.09 -18.15
C GLU A 25 -12.19 5.49 -17.75
N LYS A 26 -13.00 4.56 -17.21
CA LYS A 26 -14.34 4.85 -16.70
C LYS A 26 -14.32 5.82 -15.52
N GLN A 27 -13.26 5.84 -14.72
CA GLN A 27 -13.07 6.76 -13.60
C GLN A 27 -12.47 8.11 -14.02
N GLY A 28 -12.09 8.29 -15.30
CA GLY A 28 -11.41 9.49 -15.80
C GLY A 28 -10.02 9.69 -15.18
N SER A 29 -9.34 8.60 -14.83
CA SER A 29 -8.05 8.60 -14.14
C SER A 29 -6.99 7.87 -14.94
N ASP A 30 -5.72 8.29 -14.82
CA ASP A 30 -4.60 7.68 -15.53
C ASP A 30 -4.04 6.48 -14.75
N VAL A 31 -3.71 5.42 -15.48
CA VAL A 31 -2.97 4.25 -14.98
C VAL A 31 -1.83 3.91 -15.94
N THR A 32 -0.70 3.49 -15.38
CA THR A 32 0.38 2.89 -16.17
C THR A 32 0.50 1.43 -15.76
N ILE A 33 0.32 0.54 -16.72
CA ILE A 33 0.37 -0.91 -16.52
C ILE A 33 1.63 -1.44 -17.17
N LYS A 34 2.33 -2.32 -16.47
CA LYS A 34 3.43 -3.13 -17.02
C LYS A 34 3.16 -4.58 -16.72
N THR A 35 3.58 -5.44 -17.63
CA THR A 35 3.44 -6.90 -17.50
C THR A 35 4.81 -7.55 -17.51
N VAL A 36 4.98 -8.60 -16.74
CA VAL A 36 6.16 -9.46 -16.69
C VAL A 36 5.73 -10.92 -16.55
N MET A 37 6.56 -11.84 -17.01
CA MET A 37 6.21 -13.26 -17.08
C MET A 37 6.91 -14.13 -16.02
N ASP A 38 7.76 -13.56 -15.19
CA ASP A 38 8.43 -14.28 -14.10
C ASP A 38 8.77 -13.37 -12.90
N GLY A 39 8.93 -14.00 -11.72
CA GLY A 39 9.18 -13.26 -10.47
C GLY A 39 10.53 -12.54 -10.44
N ASN A 40 11.58 -13.05 -11.11
CA ASN A 40 12.87 -12.37 -11.17
C ASN A 40 12.77 -11.10 -12.01
N GLU A 41 12.02 -11.14 -13.10
CA GLU A 41 11.76 -9.96 -13.92
C GLU A 41 10.97 -8.91 -13.14
N LEU A 42 9.95 -9.33 -12.36
CA LEU A 42 9.21 -8.46 -11.46
C LEU A 42 10.14 -7.73 -10.48
N LEU A 43 11.00 -8.46 -9.78
CA LEU A 43 11.91 -7.88 -8.79
C LEU A 43 12.90 -6.89 -9.43
N ARG A 44 13.44 -7.21 -10.61
CA ARG A 44 14.30 -6.29 -11.37
C ARG A 44 13.54 -5.04 -11.84
N MET A 45 12.29 -5.22 -12.26
CA MET A 45 11.45 -4.11 -12.69
C MET A 45 11.12 -3.17 -11.54
N LEU A 46 10.74 -3.67 -10.38
CA LEU A 46 10.44 -2.88 -9.18
C LEU A 46 11.63 -2.02 -8.74
N GLY A 47 12.87 -2.51 -8.90
CA GLY A 47 14.08 -1.74 -8.59
C GLY A 47 14.27 -0.48 -9.42
N ASN A 48 13.74 -0.46 -10.65
CA ASN A 48 13.85 0.67 -11.58
C ASN A 48 12.53 1.43 -11.77
N TYR A 49 11.42 0.79 -11.45
CA TYR A 49 10.08 1.32 -11.64
C TYR A 49 9.21 0.94 -10.44
N PRO A 50 9.22 1.77 -9.38
CA PRO A 50 8.37 1.53 -8.20
C PRO A 50 6.90 1.50 -8.58
N ALA A 51 6.20 0.42 -8.20
CA ALA A 51 4.77 0.25 -8.45
C ALA A 51 3.97 0.52 -7.19
N ASP A 52 2.76 1.05 -7.37
CA ASP A 52 1.79 1.26 -6.28
C ASP A 52 1.09 -0.06 -5.91
N ALA A 53 0.89 -0.95 -6.91
CA ALA A 53 0.33 -2.27 -6.69
C ALA A 53 0.94 -3.31 -7.66
N VAL A 54 1.02 -4.55 -7.19
CA VAL A 54 1.43 -5.73 -7.96
C VAL A 54 0.31 -6.77 -7.91
N PHE A 55 -0.12 -7.25 -9.07
CA PHE A 55 -0.93 -8.45 -9.23
C PHE A 55 0.02 -9.59 -9.58
N LEU A 56 0.08 -10.61 -8.75
CA LEU A 56 1.12 -11.64 -8.79
C LEU A 56 0.49 -13.03 -8.83
N ASP A 57 0.80 -13.78 -9.88
CA ASP A 57 0.47 -15.20 -9.91
C ASP A 57 1.33 -16.00 -8.92
N ILE A 58 0.75 -17.06 -8.36
CA ILE A 58 1.41 -17.96 -7.42
C ILE A 58 2.16 -19.06 -8.17
N ASP A 59 1.53 -19.63 -9.20
CA ASP A 59 2.01 -20.81 -9.91
C ASP A 59 2.83 -20.44 -11.15
N MET A 60 4.00 -19.89 -10.95
CA MET A 60 4.92 -19.56 -12.04
C MET A 60 6.15 -20.47 -12.06
N PRO A 61 6.72 -20.76 -13.24
CA PRO A 61 7.96 -21.51 -13.34
C PRO A 61 9.15 -20.73 -12.78
N GLY A 62 10.08 -21.43 -12.13
CA GLY A 62 11.29 -20.84 -11.55
C GLY A 62 11.05 -20.36 -10.11
N ILE A 63 11.17 -19.07 -9.84
CA ILE A 63 10.78 -18.49 -8.56
C ILE A 63 9.25 -18.36 -8.50
N ASN A 64 8.64 -19.05 -7.54
CA ASN A 64 7.19 -19.03 -7.41
C ASN A 64 6.66 -17.69 -6.85
N GLY A 65 5.33 -17.51 -6.92
CA GLY A 65 4.70 -16.27 -6.46
C GLY A 65 4.88 -16.00 -4.98
N PHE A 66 4.92 -17.02 -4.11
CA PHE A 66 5.12 -16.83 -2.68
C PHE A 66 6.53 -16.33 -2.35
N GLU A 67 7.57 -16.94 -2.93
CA GLU A 67 8.95 -16.48 -2.77
C GLU A 67 9.12 -15.05 -3.30
N THR A 68 8.51 -14.76 -4.44
CA THR A 68 8.48 -13.42 -5.04
C THR A 68 7.79 -12.42 -4.13
N ALA A 69 6.63 -12.78 -3.56
CA ALA A 69 5.88 -11.95 -2.61
C ALA A 69 6.70 -11.61 -1.37
N GLY A 70 7.40 -12.59 -0.79
CA GLY A 70 8.29 -12.37 0.35
C GLY A 70 9.39 -11.35 0.04
N ALA A 71 9.98 -11.43 -1.16
CA ALA A 71 10.99 -10.47 -1.60
C ALA A 71 10.38 -9.07 -1.84
N VAL A 72 9.19 -8.98 -2.46
CA VAL A 72 8.48 -7.72 -2.67
C VAL A 72 8.15 -7.06 -1.34
N LYS A 73 7.56 -7.78 -0.39
CA LYS A 73 7.22 -7.24 0.93
C LYS A 73 8.43 -6.73 1.71
N LYS A 74 9.55 -7.45 1.63
CA LYS A 74 10.78 -7.05 2.30
C LYS A 74 11.43 -5.79 1.71
N GLN A 75 11.40 -5.65 0.39
CA GLN A 75 12.11 -4.56 -0.31
C GLN A 75 11.20 -3.36 -0.61
N TYR A 76 9.90 -3.59 -0.76
CA TYR A 76 8.89 -2.59 -1.14
C TYR A 76 7.65 -2.72 -0.25
N PRO A 77 7.74 -2.47 1.07
CA PRO A 77 6.66 -2.72 2.04
C PRO A 77 5.37 -1.94 1.72
N ASP A 78 5.49 -0.76 1.11
CA ASP A 78 4.34 0.06 0.71
C ASP A 78 3.64 -0.42 -0.56
N CYS A 79 4.24 -1.36 -1.31
CA CYS A 79 3.65 -1.90 -2.51
C CYS A 79 2.46 -2.81 -2.17
N ILE A 80 1.30 -2.49 -2.71
CA ILE A 80 0.08 -3.29 -2.49
C ILE A 80 0.19 -4.59 -3.27
N LEU A 81 0.19 -5.73 -2.57
CA LEU A 81 0.29 -7.06 -3.16
C LEU A 81 -1.09 -7.70 -3.29
N VAL A 82 -1.46 -8.10 -4.50
CA VAL A 82 -2.65 -8.89 -4.81
C VAL A 82 -2.21 -10.20 -5.43
N PHE A 83 -2.50 -11.32 -4.80
CA PHE A 83 -2.31 -12.60 -5.44
C PHE A 83 -3.40 -12.89 -6.47
N CYS A 84 -3.01 -13.48 -7.60
CA CYS A 84 -3.90 -14.00 -8.63
C CYS A 84 -3.60 -15.49 -8.83
N SER A 85 -4.56 -16.39 -8.64
CA SER A 85 -4.32 -17.82 -8.83
C SER A 85 -5.59 -18.53 -9.27
N CYS A 86 -5.43 -19.65 -9.98
CA CYS A 86 -6.51 -20.62 -10.24
C CYS A 86 -6.80 -21.49 -9.02
N HIS A 87 -5.91 -21.55 -8.04
CA HIS A 87 -5.91 -22.44 -6.89
C HIS A 87 -6.44 -21.77 -5.63
N ASN A 88 -7.75 -21.91 -5.36
CA ASN A 88 -8.38 -21.33 -4.16
C ASN A 88 -7.86 -21.92 -2.84
N GLU A 89 -7.34 -23.12 -2.86
CA GLU A 89 -6.74 -23.79 -1.70
C GLU A 89 -5.52 -23.07 -1.18
N LEU A 90 -4.81 -22.29 -2.01
CA LEU A 90 -3.63 -21.52 -1.63
C LEU A 90 -3.94 -20.21 -0.86
N VAL A 91 -5.22 -19.87 -0.70
CA VAL A 91 -5.65 -18.70 0.07
C VAL A 91 -5.07 -18.72 1.49
N TYR A 92 -5.10 -19.87 2.17
CA TYR A 92 -4.60 -19.97 3.54
C TYR A 92 -3.08 -19.74 3.62
N ASP A 93 -2.32 -20.32 2.69
CA ASP A 93 -0.87 -20.19 2.64
C ASP A 93 -0.46 -18.74 2.28
N SER A 94 -1.30 -18.05 1.51
CA SER A 94 -1.05 -16.67 1.11
C SER A 94 -1.03 -15.70 2.28
N PHE A 95 -1.73 -15.97 3.39
CA PHE A 95 -1.77 -15.08 4.55
C PHE A 95 -0.40 -14.88 5.22
N GLU A 96 0.53 -15.82 5.08
CA GLU A 96 1.90 -15.67 5.58
C GLU A 96 2.63 -14.45 4.96
N TYR A 97 2.20 -14.05 3.75
CA TYR A 97 2.78 -12.93 2.99
C TYR A 97 1.97 -11.63 3.14
N GLU A 98 0.96 -11.62 3.99
CA GLU A 98 0.09 -10.46 4.26
C GLU A 98 -0.37 -9.76 2.98
N PRO A 99 -0.99 -10.46 2.01
CA PRO A 99 -1.47 -9.82 0.80
C PRO A 99 -2.62 -8.86 1.12
N PHE A 100 -2.74 -7.82 0.33
CA PHE A 100 -3.90 -6.95 0.40
C PHE A 100 -5.18 -7.66 -0.04
N TRP A 101 -5.06 -8.54 -1.04
CA TRP A 101 -6.17 -9.32 -1.58
C TRP A 101 -5.67 -10.62 -2.22
N PHE A 102 -6.58 -11.60 -2.27
CA PHE A 102 -6.44 -12.80 -3.09
C PHE A 102 -7.55 -12.82 -4.13
N LEU A 103 -7.18 -12.81 -5.40
CA LEU A 103 -8.08 -12.83 -6.54
C LEU A 103 -8.01 -14.19 -7.24
N CYS A 104 -9.11 -14.93 -7.23
CA CYS A 104 -9.18 -16.15 -8.02
C CYS A 104 -9.32 -15.80 -9.51
N LYS A 105 -8.49 -16.37 -10.38
CA LYS A 105 -8.52 -16.11 -11.83
C LYS A 105 -9.88 -16.41 -12.44
N SER A 106 -10.60 -17.45 -11.95
CA SER A 106 -11.93 -17.83 -12.45
C SER A 106 -13.02 -16.79 -12.21
N ASN A 107 -12.84 -15.87 -11.27
CA ASN A 107 -13.79 -14.78 -10.99
C ASN A 107 -13.17 -13.38 -11.15
N ALA A 108 -12.01 -13.30 -11.82
CA ALA A 108 -11.30 -12.05 -12.01
C ALA A 108 -12.15 -11.01 -12.75
N GLU A 109 -12.95 -11.43 -13.76
CA GLU A 109 -13.84 -10.53 -14.51
C GLU A 109 -14.79 -9.75 -13.59
N GLU A 110 -15.41 -10.45 -12.63
CA GLU A 110 -16.39 -9.84 -11.72
C GLU A 110 -15.75 -9.06 -10.57
N LYS A 111 -14.56 -9.47 -10.12
CA LYS A 111 -13.96 -9.00 -8.86
C LYS A 111 -12.89 -7.93 -9.02
N THR A 112 -12.26 -7.83 -10.19
CA THR A 112 -11.16 -6.87 -10.41
C THR A 112 -11.57 -5.43 -10.09
N GLY A 113 -12.76 -4.99 -10.52
CA GLY A 113 -13.24 -3.64 -10.23
C GLY A 113 -13.32 -3.34 -8.73
N MET A 114 -13.92 -4.27 -7.95
CA MET A 114 -14.00 -4.13 -6.50
C MET A 114 -12.62 -4.11 -5.83
N VAL A 115 -11.67 -4.92 -6.30
CA VAL A 115 -10.29 -4.93 -5.77
C VAL A 115 -9.61 -3.59 -6.06
N LEU A 116 -9.77 -3.06 -7.26
CA LEU A 116 -9.23 -1.74 -7.64
C LEU A 116 -9.83 -0.61 -6.81
N ASP A 117 -11.15 -0.61 -6.54
CA ASP A 117 -11.77 0.35 -5.64
C ASP A 117 -11.09 0.37 -4.26
N LYS A 118 -10.86 -0.82 -3.69
CA LYS A 118 -10.18 -0.96 -2.40
C LYS A 118 -8.72 -0.49 -2.44
N ILE A 119 -7.98 -0.79 -3.52
CA ILE A 119 -6.60 -0.33 -3.72
C ILE A 119 -6.56 1.20 -3.79
N VAL A 120 -7.43 1.82 -4.59
CA VAL A 120 -7.51 3.27 -4.71
C VAL A 120 -7.81 3.92 -3.35
N LEU A 121 -8.77 3.39 -2.60
CA LEU A 121 -9.10 3.89 -1.27
C LEU A 121 -7.91 3.78 -0.30
N LYS A 122 -7.17 2.66 -0.32
CA LYS A 122 -5.95 2.48 0.50
C LYS A 122 -4.87 3.51 0.14
N LEU A 123 -4.62 3.72 -1.16
CA LEU A 123 -3.62 4.69 -1.62
C LEU A 123 -3.99 6.13 -1.26
N ILE A 124 -5.28 6.50 -1.39
CA ILE A 124 -5.77 7.84 -0.98
C ILE A 124 -5.61 8.02 0.54
N ALA A 125 -5.93 7.01 1.33
CA ALA A 125 -5.74 7.06 2.78
C ALA A 125 -4.26 7.24 3.15
N GLY A 126 -3.35 6.49 2.50
CA GLY A 126 -1.90 6.61 2.71
C GLY A 126 -1.28 7.94 2.24
N GLN A 127 -1.94 8.67 1.34
CA GLN A 127 -1.48 9.98 0.87
C GLN A 127 -1.92 11.15 1.77
N ARG A 128 -2.80 10.92 2.75
CA ARG A 128 -3.23 11.97 3.67
C ARG A 128 -2.05 12.42 4.53
N GLU A 129 -1.87 13.74 4.59
CA GLU A 129 -0.76 14.36 5.31
C GLU A 129 -1.26 15.19 6.50
N TYR A 130 -0.60 15.02 7.62
CA TYR A 130 -0.69 15.94 8.75
C TYR A 130 0.22 17.14 8.49
N ALA A 131 -0.34 18.34 8.43
CA ALA A 131 0.40 19.56 8.16
C ALA A 131 0.63 20.37 9.44
N VAL A 132 1.87 20.44 9.89
CA VAL A 132 2.27 21.25 11.03
C VAL A 132 2.84 22.58 10.55
N ARG A 133 2.23 23.67 10.99
CA ARG A 133 2.77 25.01 10.76
C ARG A 133 3.68 25.40 11.94
N THR A 134 4.98 25.52 11.68
CA THR A 134 5.95 26.10 12.61
C THR A 134 6.15 27.60 12.30
N LYS A 135 6.98 28.29 13.09
CA LYS A 135 7.29 29.71 12.83
C LYS A 135 7.95 29.93 11.47
N ASP A 136 8.77 28.99 11.04
CA ASP A 136 9.69 29.15 9.91
C ASP A 136 9.29 28.34 8.67
N ARG A 137 8.46 27.31 8.84
CA ARG A 137 8.10 26.39 7.75
C ARG A 137 6.79 25.63 8.02
N ILE A 138 6.23 25.05 6.95
CA ILE A 138 5.18 24.03 7.04
C ILE A 138 5.88 22.67 6.88
N ILE A 139 5.67 21.78 7.84
CA ILE A 139 6.14 20.40 7.81
C ILE A 139 4.93 19.54 7.47
N ARG A 140 5.07 18.66 6.47
CA ARG A 140 4.04 17.71 6.08
C ARG A 140 4.52 16.30 6.41
N VAL A 141 3.68 15.54 7.08
CA VAL A 141 3.95 14.17 7.51
C VAL A 141 2.78 13.31 7.08
N ARG A 142 3.01 12.25 6.32
CA ARG A 142 1.94 11.30 5.99
C ARG A 142 1.46 10.62 7.26
N TYR A 143 0.16 10.43 7.40
CA TYR A 143 -0.40 9.70 8.55
C TYR A 143 0.11 8.25 8.61
N SER A 144 0.35 7.63 7.45
CA SER A 144 0.94 6.30 7.33
C SER A 144 2.35 6.18 7.90
N ASP A 145 3.11 7.27 7.94
CA ASP A 145 4.50 7.27 8.42
C ASP A 145 4.59 7.60 9.91
N LEU A 146 3.49 8.11 10.49
CA LEU A 146 3.43 8.56 11.87
C LEU A 146 3.05 7.42 12.81
N LEU A 147 3.97 7.01 13.69
CA LEU A 147 3.79 5.94 14.68
C LEU A 147 3.00 6.43 15.88
N TYR A 148 3.46 7.52 16.48
CA TYR A 148 2.80 8.16 17.61
C TYR A 148 3.24 9.61 17.77
N ALA A 149 2.45 10.37 18.52
CA ALA A 149 2.76 11.75 18.91
C ALA A 149 2.78 11.86 20.44
N GLU A 150 3.79 12.53 20.97
CA GLU A 150 3.89 12.79 22.42
C GLU A 150 4.21 14.26 22.70
N VAL A 151 3.93 14.68 23.97
CA VAL A 151 4.32 16.00 24.43
C VAL A 151 5.44 15.89 25.46
N GLU A 152 6.53 16.60 25.22
CA GLU A 152 7.63 16.76 26.16
C GLU A 152 7.97 18.26 26.30
N LYS A 153 7.95 18.79 27.51
CA LYS A 153 8.38 20.17 27.84
C LYS A 153 7.78 21.25 26.89
N HIS A 154 6.46 21.18 26.68
CA HIS A 154 5.70 22.09 25.80
C HIS A 154 6.02 21.99 24.29
N LYS A 155 6.64 20.92 23.86
CA LYS A 155 6.81 20.56 22.46
C LYS A 155 6.03 19.30 22.17
N VAL A 156 5.43 19.23 21.01
CA VAL A 156 4.90 18.01 20.44
C VAL A 156 5.99 17.37 19.60
N ARG A 157 6.21 16.09 19.81
CA ARG A 157 7.12 15.27 19.03
C ARG A 157 6.33 14.22 18.29
N LEU A 158 6.45 14.23 16.96
CA LEU A 158 5.90 13.22 16.07
C LEU A 158 6.98 12.18 15.80
N HIS A 159 6.74 10.95 16.17
CA HIS A 159 7.65 9.84 15.90
C HIS A 159 7.25 9.16 14.60
N LEU A 160 8.16 9.18 13.63
CA LEU A 160 8.01 8.53 12.34
C LEU A 160 8.81 7.23 12.34
N GLN A 161 8.70 6.42 11.30
CA GLN A 161 9.45 5.17 11.18
C GLN A 161 10.97 5.36 11.32
N ASP A 162 11.52 6.35 10.62
CA ASP A 162 12.97 6.58 10.53
C ASP A 162 13.41 7.95 11.06
N ASP A 163 12.49 8.80 11.53
CA ASP A 163 12.78 10.18 11.95
C ASP A 163 11.82 10.66 13.04
N ALA A 164 12.05 11.86 13.54
CA ALA A 164 11.13 12.54 14.45
C ALA A 164 11.04 14.03 14.13
N VAL A 165 9.84 14.56 14.21
CA VAL A 165 9.57 15.98 13.99
C VAL A 165 9.10 16.64 15.28
N GLU A 166 9.81 17.67 15.72
CA GLU A 166 9.42 18.46 16.89
C GLU A 166 8.89 19.85 16.51
N PHE A 167 7.83 20.25 17.20
CA PHE A 167 7.30 21.61 17.07
C PHE A 167 6.69 22.09 18.38
N ARG A 168 6.57 23.40 18.54
CA ARG A 168 5.91 24.02 19.69
C ARG A 168 4.39 23.96 19.49
N GLY A 169 3.67 23.29 20.40
CA GLY A 169 2.23 23.12 20.29
C GLY A 169 1.66 22.40 21.51
N ARG A 170 0.34 22.22 21.51
CA ARG A 170 -0.36 21.43 22.53
C ARG A 170 -0.78 20.10 21.90
N LEU A 171 -0.53 19.02 22.62
CA LEU A 171 -0.93 17.71 22.13
C LEU A 171 -2.46 17.60 21.92
N ALA A 172 -3.25 18.33 22.69
CA ALA A 172 -4.70 18.34 22.52
C ALA A 172 -5.16 18.81 21.13
N ASP A 173 -4.47 19.81 20.58
CA ASP A 173 -4.79 20.33 19.23
C ASP A 173 -4.38 19.32 18.16
N THR A 174 -3.20 18.69 18.32
CA THR A 174 -2.69 17.61 17.47
C THR A 174 -3.58 16.35 17.56
N ALA A 175 -3.95 15.94 18.76
CA ALA A 175 -4.77 14.76 19.01
C ALA A 175 -6.13 14.83 18.31
N GLY A 176 -6.80 15.98 18.38
CA GLY A 176 -8.11 16.16 17.76
C GLY A 176 -8.12 15.95 16.25
N GLU A 177 -7.01 16.25 15.56
CA GLU A 177 -6.84 15.96 14.13
C GLU A 177 -6.43 14.50 13.90
N LEU A 178 -5.45 14.00 14.64
CA LEU A 178 -4.96 12.62 14.49
C LEU A 178 -6.05 11.57 14.77
N GLU A 179 -6.91 11.80 15.77
CA GLU A 179 -8.02 10.90 16.12
C GLU A 179 -9.02 10.70 14.97
N GLN A 180 -9.17 11.67 14.07
CA GLN A 180 -9.99 11.54 12.86
C GLN A 180 -9.35 10.64 11.79
N HIS A 181 -8.09 10.24 12.00
CA HIS A 181 -7.28 9.48 11.04
C HIS A 181 -6.72 8.17 11.62
N GLY A 182 -7.45 7.52 12.54
CA GLY A 182 -7.12 6.19 13.04
C GLY A 182 -6.15 6.17 14.24
N PHE A 183 -5.89 7.34 14.83
CA PHE A 183 -5.08 7.41 16.05
C PHE A 183 -5.93 7.38 17.31
N VAL A 184 -5.38 6.87 18.39
CA VAL A 184 -6.04 6.82 19.70
C VAL A 184 -5.17 7.49 20.77
N ARG A 185 -5.81 8.34 21.54
CA ARG A 185 -5.17 8.96 22.70
C ARG A 185 -5.12 7.98 23.86
N ILE A 186 -3.92 7.55 24.23
CA ILE A 186 -3.71 6.59 25.32
C ILE A 186 -3.57 7.25 26.69
N ASN A 187 -3.15 8.53 26.74
CA ASN A 187 -3.10 9.34 27.96
C ASN A 187 -3.03 10.84 27.63
N SER A 188 -2.89 11.70 28.64
CA SER A 188 -2.80 13.16 28.44
C SER A 188 -1.60 13.63 27.62
N GLY A 189 -0.57 12.80 27.49
CA GLY A 189 0.70 13.13 26.84
C GLY A 189 1.03 12.34 25.58
N CYS A 190 0.17 11.41 25.16
CA CYS A 190 0.49 10.53 24.03
C CYS A 190 -0.74 10.10 23.21
N VAL A 191 -0.56 10.08 21.89
CA VAL A 191 -1.53 9.61 20.88
C VAL A 191 -0.81 8.63 19.96
N VAL A 192 -1.38 7.44 19.74
CA VAL A 192 -0.75 6.32 19.00
C VAL A 192 -1.56 5.97 17.76
N ASN A 193 -0.87 5.64 16.68
CA ASN A 193 -1.48 5.09 15.48
C ASN A 193 -1.85 3.61 15.73
N LEU A 194 -3.10 3.23 15.40
CA LEU A 194 -3.57 1.85 15.56
C LEU A 194 -3.30 0.95 14.33
N GLU A 195 -2.77 1.52 13.26
CA GLU A 195 -2.43 0.76 12.04
C GLU A 195 -1.03 0.13 12.10
N TRP A 196 -0.33 0.32 13.24
CA TRP A 196 1.02 -0.22 13.51
C TRP A 196 1.03 -1.21 14.66
#